data_0ff6f0a5a25a9dbd7355e9546a4a4c93
#
_entry.id   0ff6f0a5a25a9dbd7355e9546a4a4c93
#
_cell.length_a   1.000
_cell.length_b   1.000
_cell.length_c   1.000
_cell.angle_alpha   90.00
_cell.angle_beta   90.00
_cell.angle_gamma   90.00
#
_symmetry.space_group_name_H-M   'P 1'
#
loop_
_entity.id
_entity.type
_entity.pdbx_description
1 polymer ?
#
loop_
_entity_poly.entity_id
_entity_poly.type
_entity_poly.pdbx_seq_one_letter_code
_entity_poly.pdbx_strand_id
1 'polypeptide(L)'
;MNAGPADHDQSHLAGDVGATWNERYRTSGWSANPDEELVELVGPLAPGTALDLGCGTGRNSFWLAERGWRVTGVDASSVGLEHLRERAGLATLPPTTILADLTTYEAPAGAFDLVVIANIHLAPSERDDFFTRAKRALKPGGHLYVIGHHLDALGLTGPPDAARLYTEEILGEAFADLDVLRLERLERQLEDGQGRPVVDVLLWATTPPVAR
;
A
#
# COMPACT_ATOMS: atom_id res chain seq x y z
N MET A 1 16.63 -37.30 2.07
CA MET A 1 16.90 -36.26 1.07
C MET A 1 15.61 -35.48 0.88
N ASN A 2 15.45 -34.41 1.65
CA ASN A 2 14.31 -33.52 1.54
C ASN A 2 14.65 -32.41 0.54
N ALA A 3 13.95 -32.39 -0.60
CA ALA A 3 13.98 -31.25 -1.50
C ALA A 3 13.24 -30.09 -0.82
N GLY A 4 13.96 -29.02 -0.50
CA GLY A 4 13.36 -27.75 -0.07
C GLY A 4 12.48 -27.17 -1.17
N PRO A 5 11.53 -26.27 -0.82
CA PRO A 5 10.69 -25.63 -1.83
C PRO A 5 11.57 -24.87 -2.82
N ALA A 6 11.31 -25.10 -4.10
CA ALA A 6 11.97 -24.40 -5.18
C ALA A 6 11.79 -22.89 -5.02
N ASP A 7 12.90 -22.19 -4.90
CA ASP A 7 13.00 -20.73 -5.00
C ASP A 7 12.56 -20.38 -6.44
N HIS A 8 11.28 -20.04 -6.60
CA HIS A 8 10.81 -19.53 -7.87
C HIS A 8 11.43 -18.15 -8.04
N ASP A 9 12.43 -18.08 -8.89
CA ASP A 9 13.02 -16.84 -9.39
C ASP A 9 11.91 -15.98 -10.03
N GLN A 10 11.33 -15.09 -9.23
CA GLN A 10 10.29 -14.12 -9.64
C GLN A 10 10.92 -12.86 -10.25
N SER A 11 12.22 -12.82 -10.46
CA SER A 11 12.96 -11.65 -10.96
C SER A 11 12.52 -11.19 -12.36
N HIS A 12 11.81 -12.03 -13.12
CA HIS A 12 11.34 -11.72 -14.48
C HIS A 12 9.97 -11.05 -14.53
N LEU A 13 9.22 -10.97 -13.40
CA LEU A 13 7.85 -10.46 -13.38
C LEU A 13 7.73 -8.95 -13.07
N ALA A 14 8.79 -8.35 -12.55
CA ALA A 14 8.81 -6.91 -12.20
C ALA A 14 9.33 -6.00 -13.33
N GLY A 15 9.50 -6.47 -14.53
CA GLY A 15 9.86 -5.80 -15.79
C GLY A 15 10.36 -4.35 -15.69
N ASP A 16 9.85 -3.49 -16.54
CA ASP A 16 10.16 -2.05 -16.65
C ASP A 16 9.73 -1.22 -15.43
N VAL A 17 8.66 -1.62 -14.75
CA VAL A 17 8.12 -0.93 -13.55
C VAL A 17 9.11 -1.03 -12.40
N GLY A 18 9.64 -2.22 -12.13
CA GLY A 18 10.64 -2.45 -11.09
C GLY A 18 11.92 -1.66 -11.32
N ALA A 19 12.41 -1.61 -12.55
CA ALA A 19 13.60 -0.83 -12.91
C ALA A 19 13.40 0.68 -12.65
N THR A 20 12.24 1.22 -13.03
CA THR A 20 11.88 2.62 -12.80
C THR A 20 11.86 2.97 -11.31
N TRP A 21 11.23 2.14 -10.47
CA TRP A 21 11.17 2.36 -9.04
C TRP A 21 12.52 2.12 -8.35
N ASN A 22 13.31 1.14 -8.80
CA ASN A 22 14.68 0.95 -8.32
C ASN A 22 15.51 2.23 -8.48
N GLU A 23 15.43 2.89 -9.63
CA GLU A 23 16.17 4.15 -9.86
C GLU A 23 15.66 5.27 -8.96
N ARG A 24 14.34 5.40 -8.79
CA ARG A 24 13.76 6.40 -7.89
C ARG A 24 14.21 6.19 -6.44
N TYR A 25 14.22 4.94 -5.94
CA TYR A 25 14.64 4.65 -4.56
C TYR A 25 16.14 4.85 -4.33
N ARG A 26 16.98 4.77 -5.39
CA ARG A 26 18.42 5.09 -5.28
C ARG A 26 18.69 6.58 -5.26
N THR A 27 17.90 7.38 -5.96
CA THR A 27 18.22 8.79 -6.26
C THR A 27 17.43 9.79 -5.43
N SER A 28 16.32 9.39 -4.82
CA SER A 28 15.44 10.28 -4.07
C SER A 28 15.39 9.89 -2.58
N GLY A 29 15.39 10.91 -1.71
CA GLY A 29 15.07 10.72 -0.31
C GLY A 29 13.58 10.40 -0.12
N TRP A 30 13.27 9.34 0.63
CA TRP A 30 11.90 8.94 0.96
C TRP A 30 11.65 9.10 2.45
N SER A 31 10.45 9.57 2.79
CA SER A 31 10.06 9.71 4.20
C SER A 31 10.15 8.36 4.92
N ALA A 32 10.75 8.39 6.09
CA ALA A 32 10.76 7.24 6.99
C ALA A 32 9.53 7.20 7.90
N ASN A 33 8.76 8.29 7.96
CA ASN A 33 7.59 8.40 8.81
C ASN A 33 6.39 7.70 8.14
N PRO A 34 5.57 6.97 8.90
CA PRO A 34 4.32 6.40 8.41
C PRO A 34 3.36 7.52 7.99
N ASP A 35 2.33 7.17 7.23
CA ASP A 35 1.21 8.09 6.99
C ASP A 35 0.51 8.42 8.30
N GLU A 36 0.27 9.71 8.54
CA GLU A 36 -0.38 10.18 9.78
C GLU A 36 -1.80 9.65 9.90
N GLU A 37 -2.55 9.62 8.80
CA GLU A 37 -3.90 9.07 8.74
C GLU A 37 -3.91 7.55 9.02
N LEU A 38 -2.90 6.82 8.54
CA LEU A 38 -2.75 5.40 8.88
C LEU A 38 -2.52 5.23 10.38
N VAL A 39 -1.68 6.07 10.97
CA VAL A 39 -1.39 6.05 12.42
C VAL A 39 -2.65 6.32 13.22
N GLU A 40 -3.44 7.31 12.83
CA GLU A 40 -4.72 7.66 13.49
C GLU A 40 -5.72 6.50 13.43
N LEU A 41 -5.94 5.95 12.23
CA LEU A 41 -7.01 4.97 11.98
C LEU A 41 -6.66 3.57 12.47
N VAL A 42 -5.41 3.16 12.31
CA VAL A 42 -4.95 1.80 12.64
C VAL A 42 -4.42 1.69 14.06
N GLY A 43 -3.92 2.80 14.64
CA GLY A 43 -3.36 2.81 16.00
C GLY A 43 -4.26 2.22 17.08
N PRO A 44 -5.59 2.44 17.06
CA PRO A 44 -6.52 1.87 18.04
C PRO A 44 -6.83 0.38 17.83
N LEU A 45 -6.49 -0.20 16.68
CA LEU A 45 -6.84 -1.59 16.36
C LEU A 45 -5.91 -2.58 17.08
N ALA A 46 -6.46 -3.73 17.44
CA ALA A 46 -5.66 -4.87 17.88
C ALA A 46 -4.81 -5.40 16.70
N PRO A 47 -3.50 -5.67 16.89
CA PRO A 47 -2.65 -6.14 15.82
C PRO A 47 -3.07 -7.53 15.32
N GLY A 48 -3.02 -7.70 14.01
CA GLY A 48 -3.36 -8.91 13.28
C GLY A 48 -2.38 -9.19 12.16
N THR A 49 -2.91 -9.59 10.99
CA THR A 49 -2.16 -9.74 9.73
C THR A 49 -2.40 -8.52 8.85
N ALA A 50 -1.33 -7.92 8.31
CA ALA A 50 -1.43 -6.77 7.41
C ALA A 50 -0.74 -7.07 6.07
N LEU A 51 -1.35 -6.59 4.99
CA LEU A 51 -0.80 -6.59 3.64
C LEU A 51 -0.58 -5.13 3.21
N ASP A 52 0.68 -4.78 2.89
CA ASP A 52 1.06 -3.44 2.42
C ASP A 52 1.42 -3.54 0.94
N LEU A 53 0.52 -3.09 0.07
CA LEU A 53 0.63 -3.17 -1.38
C LEU A 53 1.33 -1.93 -1.93
N GLY A 54 2.54 -2.11 -2.48
CA GLY A 54 3.43 -1.03 -2.87
C GLY A 54 4.17 -0.45 -1.67
N CYS A 55 4.70 -1.32 -0.82
CA CYS A 55 5.29 -0.93 0.46
C CYS A 55 6.56 -0.06 0.33
N GLY A 56 7.22 -0.04 -0.83
CA GLY A 56 8.42 0.74 -1.09
C GLY A 56 9.53 0.46 -0.10
N THR A 57 10.07 1.53 0.52
CA THR A 57 11.09 1.46 1.58
C THR A 57 10.50 1.10 2.96
N GLY A 58 9.19 0.83 3.03
CA GLY A 58 8.52 0.23 4.18
C GLY A 58 8.14 1.16 5.31
N ARG A 59 7.89 2.45 5.07
CA ARG A 59 7.52 3.39 6.12
C ARG A 59 6.29 2.93 6.94
N ASN A 60 5.23 2.47 6.25
CA ASN A 60 4.02 1.95 6.87
C ASN A 60 4.22 0.52 7.40
N SER A 61 4.84 -0.35 6.60
CA SER A 61 5.15 -1.74 6.97
C SER A 61 5.95 -1.84 8.27
N PHE A 62 6.98 -1.00 8.43
CA PHE A 62 7.83 -0.99 9.61
C PHE A 62 7.06 -0.51 10.85
N TRP A 63 6.29 0.59 10.71
CA TRP A 63 5.46 1.11 11.79
C TRP A 63 4.42 0.11 12.28
N LEU A 64 3.77 -0.63 11.36
CA LEU A 64 2.85 -1.71 11.70
C LEU A 64 3.55 -2.85 12.44
N ALA A 65 4.72 -3.28 11.96
CA ALA A 65 5.50 -4.36 12.57
C ALA A 65 5.94 -4.02 14.00
N GLU A 66 6.36 -2.77 14.27
CA GLU A 66 6.70 -2.28 15.62
C GLU A 66 5.52 -2.34 16.59
N ARG A 67 4.28 -2.34 16.07
CA ARG A 67 3.03 -2.46 16.84
C ARG A 67 2.49 -3.87 16.91
N GLY A 68 3.29 -4.86 16.48
CA GLY A 68 2.95 -6.27 16.60
C GLY A 68 2.11 -6.84 15.46
N TRP A 69 1.90 -6.07 14.36
CA TRP A 69 1.28 -6.61 13.16
C TRP A 69 2.21 -7.59 12.45
N ARG A 70 1.68 -8.70 11.97
CA ARG A 70 2.37 -9.58 11.04
C ARG A 70 2.20 -9.02 9.62
N VAL A 71 3.23 -8.33 9.15
CA VAL A 71 3.16 -7.58 7.88
C VAL A 71 3.73 -8.39 6.74
N THR A 72 3.02 -8.38 5.60
CA THR A 72 3.52 -8.76 4.29
C THR A 72 3.59 -7.51 3.42
N GLY A 73 4.79 -7.08 3.06
CA GLY A 73 5.03 -5.95 2.16
C GLY A 73 5.32 -6.45 0.74
N VAL A 74 4.61 -5.92 -0.23
CA VAL A 74 4.75 -6.27 -1.66
C VAL A 74 5.16 -5.03 -2.43
N ASP A 75 6.23 -5.13 -3.23
CA ASP A 75 6.67 -4.05 -4.11
C ASP A 75 7.36 -4.60 -5.36
N ALA A 76 7.32 -3.85 -6.47
CA ALA A 76 8.03 -4.19 -7.69
C ALA A 76 9.53 -3.82 -7.63
N SER A 77 9.94 -3.01 -6.65
CA SER A 77 11.32 -2.56 -6.48
C SER A 77 12.11 -3.44 -5.52
N SER A 78 13.11 -4.13 -6.04
CA SER A 78 14.06 -4.86 -5.20
C SER A 78 14.86 -3.93 -4.27
N VAL A 79 15.17 -2.70 -4.72
CA VAL A 79 15.89 -1.68 -3.93
C VAL A 79 15.03 -1.19 -2.77
N GLY A 80 13.74 -0.90 -3.02
CA GLY A 80 12.81 -0.52 -1.96
C GLY A 80 12.70 -1.60 -0.88
N LEU A 81 12.54 -2.87 -1.32
CA LEU A 81 12.46 -4.01 -0.40
C LEU A 81 13.78 -4.28 0.35
N GLU A 82 14.94 -3.99 -0.23
CA GLU A 82 16.22 -4.07 0.46
C GLU A 82 16.30 -3.04 1.59
N HIS A 83 15.94 -1.78 1.34
CA HIS A 83 15.87 -0.75 2.38
C HIS A 83 14.90 -1.14 3.51
N LEU A 84 13.74 -1.72 3.17
CA LEU A 84 12.80 -2.22 4.17
C LEU A 84 13.44 -3.32 5.03
N ARG A 85 14.12 -4.30 4.44
CA ARG A 85 14.78 -5.40 5.17
C ARG A 85 15.90 -4.91 6.07
N GLU A 86 16.74 -3.99 5.58
CA GLU A 86 17.82 -3.39 6.36
C GLU A 86 17.26 -2.68 7.60
N ARG A 87 16.22 -1.86 7.41
CA ARG A 87 15.56 -1.17 8.51
C ARG A 87 14.89 -2.14 9.49
N ALA A 88 14.23 -3.16 8.97
CA ALA A 88 13.50 -4.17 9.75
C ALA A 88 14.41 -5.15 10.48
N GLY A 89 15.70 -5.24 10.13
CA GLY A 89 16.66 -6.15 10.79
C GLY A 89 16.81 -5.95 12.31
N LEU A 90 16.32 -4.83 12.85
CA LEU A 90 16.29 -4.52 14.28
C LEU A 90 14.91 -4.77 14.92
N ALA A 91 13.88 -5.12 14.14
CA ALA A 91 12.53 -5.34 14.64
C ALA A 91 12.38 -6.77 15.21
N THR A 92 11.62 -6.90 16.28
CA THR A 92 11.28 -8.21 16.89
C THR A 92 10.43 -9.07 15.94
N LEU A 93 9.63 -8.44 15.09
CA LEU A 93 8.77 -9.08 14.10
C LEU A 93 8.96 -8.40 12.74
N PRO A 94 10.01 -8.75 11.97
CA PRO A 94 10.29 -8.10 10.71
C PRO A 94 9.20 -8.41 9.66
N PRO A 95 8.83 -7.43 8.81
CA PRO A 95 7.92 -7.67 7.69
C PRO A 95 8.45 -8.75 6.73
N THR A 96 7.57 -9.62 6.28
CA THR A 96 7.84 -10.49 5.12
C THR A 96 7.78 -9.63 3.86
N THR A 97 8.74 -9.76 2.96
CA THR A 97 8.81 -8.98 1.71
C THR A 97 8.62 -9.86 0.50
N ILE A 98 7.81 -9.40 -0.46
CA ILE A 98 7.54 -10.09 -1.73
C ILE A 98 7.86 -9.13 -2.87
N LEU A 99 8.78 -9.54 -3.76
CA LEU A 99 9.06 -8.82 -5.00
C LEU A 99 8.04 -9.24 -6.05
N ALA A 100 7.12 -8.35 -6.41
CA ALA A 100 6.08 -8.65 -7.39
C ALA A 100 5.53 -7.37 -8.03
N ASP A 101 5.03 -7.52 -9.26
CA ASP A 101 4.25 -6.50 -9.95
C ASP A 101 2.82 -6.50 -9.41
N LEU A 102 2.36 -5.36 -8.90
CA LEU A 102 1.03 -5.19 -8.33
C LEU A 102 -0.09 -5.38 -9.37
N THR A 103 0.19 -5.20 -10.66
CA THR A 103 -0.80 -5.40 -11.72
C THR A 103 -1.19 -6.87 -11.88
N THR A 104 -0.35 -7.79 -11.42
CA THR A 104 -0.55 -9.25 -11.53
C THR A 104 -0.51 -9.99 -10.20
N TYR A 105 -0.03 -9.34 -9.13
CA TYR A 105 0.10 -9.99 -7.83
C TYR A 105 -1.28 -10.39 -7.25
N GLU A 106 -1.36 -11.61 -6.75
CA GLU A 106 -2.51 -12.13 -6.03
C GLU A 106 -2.12 -12.58 -4.61
N ALA A 107 -2.68 -11.91 -3.62
CA ALA A 107 -2.58 -12.33 -2.23
C ALA A 107 -3.54 -13.49 -1.92
N PRO A 108 -3.25 -14.33 -0.92
CA PRO A 108 -4.21 -15.32 -0.44
C PRO A 108 -5.53 -14.66 -0.02
N ALA A 109 -6.65 -15.20 -0.52
CA ALA A 109 -7.96 -14.68 -0.22
C ALA A 109 -8.32 -14.82 1.27
N GLY A 110 -8.94 -13.79 1.85
CA GLY A 110 -9.39 -13.81 3.23
C GLY A 110 -8.27 -14.00 4.28
N ALA A 111 -7.05 -13.54 4.00
CA ALA A 111 -5.89 -13.79 4.82
C ALA A 111 -5.49 -12.62 5.74
N PHE A 112 -5.97 -11.40 5.46
CA PHE A 112 -5.49 -10.20 6.12
C PHE A 112 -6.58 -9.46 6.89
N ASP A 113 -6.22 -9.01 8.09
CA ASP A 113 -7.06 -8.17 8.93
C ASP A 113 -6.98 -6.69 8.50
N LEU A 114 -5.89 -6.32 7.80
CA LEU A 114 -5.66 -4.99 7.24
C LEU A 114 -5.03 -5.10 5.86
N VAL A 115 -5.53 -4.34 4.88
CA VAL A 115 -4.87 -4.09 3.59
C VAL A 115 -4.60 -2.60 3.47
N VAL A 116 -3.35 -2.25 3.14
CA VAL A 116 -2.85 -0.88 2.95
C VAL A 116 -2.51 -0.66 1.50
N ILE A 117 -3.03 0.42 0.91
CA ILE A 117 -2.70 0.92 -0.43
C ILE A 117 -2.36 2.39 -0.27
N ALA A 118 -1.06 2.73 -0.29
CA ALA A 118 -0.59 4.09 -0.07
C ALA A 118 0.21 4.60 -1.27
N ASN A 119 -0.30 5.63 -1.94
CA ASN A 119 0.31 6.30 -3.11
C ASN A 119 0.58 5.36 -4.30
N ILE A 120 -0.30 4.40 -4.54
CA ILE A 120 -0.29 3.53 -5.71
C ILE A 120 -1.21 4.12 -6.78
N HIS A 121 -0.68 4.39 -7.96
CA HIS A 121 -1.35 5.08 -9.05
C HIS A 121 -1.23 4.30 -10.36
N LEU A 122 -2.03 3.23 -10.47
CA LEU A 122 -2.09 2.40 -11.68
C LEU A 122 -2.91 3.07 -12.78
N ALA A 123 -2.71 2.64 -14.03
CA ALA A 123 -3.58 3.02 -15.12
C ALA A 123 -5.02 2.50 -14.88
N PRO A 124 -6.07 3.20 -15.36
CA PRO A 124 -7.45 2.76 -15.16
C PRO A 124 -7.72 1.30 -15.56
N SER A 125 -7.09 0.84 -16.67
CA SER A 125 -7.23 -0.55 -17.13
C SER A 125 -6.66 -1.61 -16.20
N GLU A 126 -5.79 -1.23 -15.27
CA GLU A 126 -5.12 -2.13 -14.31
C GLU A 126 -5.68 -1.96 -12.89
N ARG A 127 -6.16 -0.74 -12.60
CA ARG A 127 -6.59 -0.31 -11.27
C ARG A 127 -7.78 -1.11 -10.74
N ASP A 128 -8.80 -1.35 -11.55
CA ASP A 128 -10.03 -2.01 -11.11
C ASP A 128 -9.79 -3.47 -10.73
N ASP A 129 -8.95 -4.17 -11.52
CA ASP A 129 -8.51 -5.53 -11.19
C ASP A 129 -7.64 -5.56 -9.93
N PHE A 130 -6.73 -4.60 -9.78
CA PHE A 130 -5.90 -4.44 -8.58
C PHE A 130 -6.75 -4.23 -7.33
N PHE A 131 -7.73 -3.32 -7.36
CA PHE A 131 -8.63 -3.07 -6.24
C PHE A 131 -9.48 -4.31 -5.91
N THR A 132 -9.93 -5.04 -6.93
CA THR A 132 -10.66 -6.30 -6.74
C THR A 132 -9.81 -7.35 -6.03
N ARG A 133 -8.53 -7.52 -6.42
CA ARG A 133 -7.60 -8.43 -5.74
C ARG A 133 -7.30 -7.99 -4.31
N ALA A 134 -7.13 -6.68 -4.07
CA ALA A 134 -6.92 -6.13 -2.74
C ALA A 134 -8.11 -6.42 -1.80
N LYS A 135 -9.35 -6.23 -2.26
CA LYS A 135 -10.57 -6.58 -1.50
C LYS A 135 -10.63 -8.07 -1.16
N ARG A 136 -10.32 -8.94 -2.12
CA ARG A 136 -10.33 -10.41 -1.91
C ARG A 136 -9.34 -10.87 -0.83
N ALA A 137 -8.26 -10.15 -0.62
CA ALA A 137 -7.27 -10.46 0.41
C ALA A 137 -7.78 -10.24 1.85
N LEU A 138 -8.80 -9.42 2.03
CA LEU A 138 -9.38 -9.10 3.34
C LEU A 138 -10.16 -10.25 3.94
N LYS A 139 -9.99 -10.45 5.24
CA LYS A 139 -10.89 -11.27 6.06
C LYS A 139 -12.25 -10.58 6.21
N PRO A 140 -13.32 -11.34 6.49
CA PRO A 140 -14.55 -10.73 6.99
C PRO A 140 -14.28 -9.87 8.23
N GLY A 141 -14.78 -8.63 8.25
CA GLY A 141 -14.48 -7.63 9.26
C GLY A 141 -13.07 -7.02 9.15
N GLY A 142 -12.31 -7.34 8.12
CA GLY A 142 -11.01 -6.75 7.85
C GLY A 142 -11.12 -5.32 7.32
N HIS A 143 -10.07 -4.53 7.51
CA HIS A 143 -10.02 -3.11 7.18
C HIS A 143 -9.22 -2.85 5.90
N LEU A 144 -9.69 -1.91 5.11
CA LEU A 144 -9.00 -1.38 3.94
C LEU A 144 -8.64 0.09 4.17
N TYR A 145 -7.35 0.40 4.01
CA TYR A 145 -6.82 1.75 3.97
C TYR A 145 -6.32 2.08 2.57
N VAL A 146 -6.85 3.13 1.97
CA VAL A 146 -6.38 3.66 0.69
C VAL A 146 -6.11 5.14 0.84
N ILE A 147 -4.91 5.59 0.49
CA ILE A 147 -4.57 7.00 0.34
C ILE A 147 -3.80 7.20 -0.96
N GLY A 148 -4.08 8.28 -1.66
CA GLY A 148 -3.36 8.61 -2.88
C GLY A 148 -3.67 10.02 -3.36
N HIS A 149 -2.86 10.51 -4.29
CA HIS A 149 -2.99 11.87 -4.79
C HIS A 149 -4.34 12.09 -5.45
N HIS A 150 -5.02 13.15 -5.02
CA HIS A 150 -6.29 13.60 -5.59
C HIS A 150 -6.07 14.26 -6.96
N LEU A 151 -7.11 14.30 -7.79
CA LEU A 151 -7.08 14.97 -9.11
C LEU A 151 -6.66 16.45 -9.01
N ASP A 152 -7.02 17.14 -7.92
CA ASP A 152 -6.61 18.53 -7.67
C ASP A 152 -5.09 18.70 -7.47
N ALA A 153 -4.36 17.61 -7.22
CA ALA A 153 -2.89 17.61 -7.12
C ALA A 153 -2.19 17.56 -8.50
N LEU A 154 -2.96 17.49 -9.60
CA LEU A 154 -2.40 17.41 -10.94
C LEU A 154 -1.42 18.57 -11.23
N GLY A 155 -0.20 18.21 -11.62
CA GLY A 155 0.88 19.17 -11.87
C GLY A 155 1.57 19.72 -10.63
N LEU A 156 1.14 19.32 -9.42
CA LEU A 156 1.76 19.67 -8.14
C LEU A 156 2.52 18.48 -7.54
N THR A 157 1.82 17.36 -7.35
CA THR A 157 2.39 16.12 -6.79
C THR A 157 1.80 14.91 -7.51
N GLY A 158 2.50 13.76 -7.42
CA GLY A 158 2.04 12.51 -8.01
C GLY A 158 2.34 12.36 -9.50
N PRO A 159 1.68 11.42 -10.17
CA PRO A 159 1.87 11.18 -11.60
C PRO A 159 1.31 12.36 -12.43
N PRO A 160 1.94 12.68 -13.58
CA PRO A 160 1.47 13.74 -14.44
C PRO A 160 0.22 13.37 -15.28
N ASP A 161 -0.19 12.13 -15.23
CA ASP A 161 -1.38 11.62 -15.93
C ASP A 161 -2.60 11.69 -15.01
N ALA A 162 -3.54 12.56 -15.33
CA ALA A 162 -4.79 12.78 -14.59
C ALA A 162 -5.61 11.48 -14.42
N ALA A 163 -5.57 10.56 -15.39
CA ALA A 163 -6.31 9.31 -15.32
C ALA A 163 -5.81 8.36 -14.21
N ARG A 164 -4.62 8.58 -13.70
CA ARG A 164 -4.03 7.81 -12.60
C ARG A 164 -4.32 8.41 -11.23
N LEU A 165 -4.81 9.64 -11.17
CA LEU A 165 -5.17 10.30 -9.92
C LEU A 165 -6.56 9.87 -9.45
N TYR A 166 -6.84 10.05 -8.18
CA TYR A 166 -8.07 9.60 -7.56
C TYR A 166 -9.02 10.77 -7.27
N THR A 167 -10.29 10.45 -7.13
CA THR A 167 -11.32 11.30 -6.54
C THR A 167 -12.13 10.46 -5.56
N GLU A 168 -12.94 11.11 -4.72
CA GLU A 168 -13.86 10.42 -3.83
C GLU A 168 -14.84 9.55 -4.62
N GLU A 169 -15.27 10.00 -5.81
CA GLU A 169 -16.15 9.23 -6.69
C GLU A 169 -15.50 7.93 -7.16
N ILE A 170 -14.25 8.02 -7.66
CA ILE A 170 -13.49 6.84 -8.12
C ILE A 170 -13.31 5.80 -7.01
N LEU A 171 -12.92 6.23 -5.81
CA LEU A 171 -12.73 5.30 -4.69
C LEU A 171 -14.07 4.81 -4.14
N GLY A 172 -15.08 5.68 -4.05
CA GLY A 172 -16.43 5.32 -3.60
C GLY A 172 -17.08 4.26 -4.48
N GLU A 173 -16.96 4.37 -5.80
CA GLU A 173 -17.45 3.37 -6.75
C GLU A 173 -16.68 2.05 -6.67
N ALA A 174 -15.33 2.13 -6.62
CA ALA A 174 -14.46 0.94 -6.60
C ALA A 174 -14.68 0.05 -5.36
N PHE A 175 -15.06 0.67 -4.23
CA PHE A 175 -15.24 0.02 -2.94
C PHE A 175 -16.67 0.11 -2.39
N ALA A 176 -17.66 0.32 -3.27
CA ALA A 176 -19.08 0.44 -2.89
C ALA A 176 -19.67 -0.83 -2.24
N ASP A 177 -19.00 -1.98 -2.39
CA ASP A 177 -19.35 -3.25 -1.76
C ASP A 177 -18.79 -3.43 -0.34
N LEU A 178 -18.04 -2.44 0.16
CA LEU A 178 -17.53 -2.39 1.53
C LEU A 178 -18.35 -1.40 2.38
N ASP A 179 -18.28 -1.57 3.70
CA ASP A 179 -18.79 -0.56 4.64
C ASP A 179 -17.77 0.60 4.73
N VAL A 180 -18.02 1.67 3.99
CA VAL A 180 -17.16 2.87 3.95
C VAL A 180 -17.35 3.66 5.24
N LEU A 181 -16.29 3.78 6.03
CA LEU A 181 -16.26 4.47 7.32
C LEU A 181 -15.77 5.93 7.19
N ARG A 182 -14.87 6.19 6.24
CA ARG A 182 -14.35 7.52 5.92
C ARG A 182 -13.98 7.58 4.44
N LEU A 183 -14.43 8.61 3.75
CA LEU A 183 -14.05 8.90 2.36
C LEU A 183 -14.03 10.40 2.21
N GLU A 184 -12.84 10.97 2.00
CA GLU A 184 -12.70 12.41 1.95
C GLU A 184 -11.46 12.86 1.19
N ARG A 185 -11.54 14.06 0.65
CA ARG A 185 -10.42 14.83 0.14
C ARG A 185 -9.65 15.46 1.29
N LEU A 186 -8.34 15.24 1.33
CA LEU A 186 -7.43 15.78 2.34
C LEU A 186 -6.50 16.82 1.73
N GLU A 187 -6.31 17.93 2.44
CA GLU A 187 -5.30 18.91 2.09
C GLU A 187 -4.26 18.98 3.20
N ARG A 188 -3.03 18.59 2.87
CA ARG A 188 -1.92 18.47 3.82
C ARG A 188 -0.80 19.43 3.45
N GLN A 189 -0.08 19.95 4.44
CA GLN A 189 1.16 20.70 4.21
C GLN A 189 2.32 19.70 4.22
N LEU A 190 3.10 19.64 3.14
CA LEU A 190 4.36 18.89 3.19
C LEU A 190 5.37 19.63 4.06
N GLU A 191 6.06 18.90 4.92
CA GLU A 191 7.20 19.40 5.69
C GLU A 191 8.48 19.59 4.83
N ASP A 192 8.32 19.77 3.51
CA ASP A 192 9.45 19.96 2.57
C ASP A 192 10.02 21.37 2.57
N GLY A 193 9.49 22.26 3.40
CA GLY A 193 9.88 23.66 3.50
C GLY A 193 9.48 24.53 2.31
N GLN A 194 8.78 23.98 1.31
CA GLN A 194 8.31 24.73 0.12
C GLN A 194 6.87 25.24 0.26
N GLY A 195 6.15 24.81 1.32
CA GLY A 195 4.82 25.30 1.67
C GLY A 195 3.72 24.97 0.64
N ARG A 196 3.97 24.02 -0.26
CA ARG A 196 2.96 23.60 -1.22
C ARG A 196 2.02 22.57 -0.58
N PRO A 197 0.69 22.75 -0.71
CA PRO A 197 -0.25 21.75 -0.22
C PRO A 197 -0.14 20.47 -1.08
N VAL A 198 -0.22 19.33 -0.43
CA VAL A 198 -0.51 18.05 -1.07
C VAL A 198 -1.99 17.79 -0.93
N VAL A 199 -2.65 17.50 -2.03
CA VAL A 199 -4.06 17.13 -2.03
C VAL A 199 -4.17 15.65 -2.28
N ASP A 200 -4.68 14.93 -1.30
CA ASP A 200 -4.91 13.49 -1.37
C ASP A 200 -6.38 13.15 -1.21
N VAL A 201 -6.74 11.92 -1.50
CA VAL A 201 -8.02 11.33 -1.12
C VAL A 201 -7.76 10.12 -0.25
N LEU A 202 -8.52 10.03 0.83
CA LEU A 202 -8.49 8.94 1.81
C LEU A 202 -9.77 8.13 1.72
N LEU A 203 -9.63 6.80 1.67
CA LEU A 203 -10.70 5.86 1.95
C LEU A 203 -10.30 4.94 3.10
N TRP A 204 -11.19 4.83 4.07
CA TRP A 204 -11.15 3.85 5.15
C TRP A 204 -12.44 3.06 5.14
N ALA A 205 -12.34 1.75 4.99
CA ALA A 205 -13.50 0.88 4.86
C ALA A 205 -13.28 -0.45 5.58
N THR A 206 -14.36 -1.22 5.79
CA THR A 206 -14.29 -2.58 6.34
C THR A 206 -15.16 -3.53 5.52
N THR A 207 -14.74 -4.78 5.42
CA THR A 207 -15.60 -5.82 4.86
C THR A 207 -16.72 -6.15 5.86
N PRO A 208 -17.95 -6.44 5.40
CA PRO A 208 -19.01 -6.89 6.29
C PRO A 208 -18.57 -8.11 7.11
N PRO A 209 -18.95 -8.20 8.40
CA PRO A 209 -18.71 -9.39 9.20
C PRO A 209 -19.52 -10.57 8.64
N VAL A 210 -19.03 -11.80 8.84
CA VAL A 210 -19.83 -12.98 8.51
C VAL A 210 -21.12 -12.94 9.31
N ALA A 211 -22.26 -12.99 8.63
CA ALA A 211 -23.56 -13.17 9.29
C ALA A 211 -23.52 -14.47 10.12
N ARG A 212 -23.82 -14.36 11.40
CA ARG A 212 -23.89 -15.49 12.34
C ARG A 212 -25.13 -16.30 12.11
#